data_aed922dd7ec5c1d90cc0fd2c3a4a722e
#
_entry.id   aed922dd7ec5c1d90cc0fd2c3a4a722e
#
_cell.length_a   1.000
_cell.length_b   1.000
_cell.length_c   1.000
_cell.angle_alpha   90.00
_cell.angle_beta   90.00
_cell.angle_gamma   90.00
#
_symmetry.space_group_name_H-M   'P 1'
#
loop_
_entity.id
_entity.type
_entity.pdbx_description
1 polymer ?
#
loop_
_entity_poly.entity_id
_entity_poly.type
_entity_poly.pdbx_seq_one_letter_code
_entity_poly.pdbx_strand_id
1 'polypeptide(L)'
;PFHFCAALPFRRNVHTDCAAHHHDIEHPHNTNEMTQIVSDFGFSPLDKVINYEFYDKASETTKAIDLPSDADLKLFVGDLNQLKIIRIDFPSFADGRGFTLAKLVRIRGFKGHLRAKGHIISDQYAMARRSGFDDVEISQDLADRQPEAEWLFRSNWKEYNFQKRVGFNKMLAINL
;
A
#
# COMPACT_ATOMS: atom_id res chain seq x y z
N PRO A 1 -46.98 -38.01 46.45
CA PRO A 1 -46.41 -36.77 46.90
C PRO A 1 -45.69 -36.07 45.71
N PHE A 2 -46.29 -35.01 45.27
CA PHE A 2 -45.82 -34.19 44.16
C PHE A 2 -44.91 -33.12 44.75
N HIS A 3 -43.69 -32.98 44.21
CA HIS A 3 -42.84 -31.83 44.50
C HIS A 3 -42.88 -30.88 43.31
N PHE A 4 -43.45 -29.73 43.60
CA PHE A 4 -43.47 -28.53 42.80
C PHE A 4 -42.04 -28.00 42.67
N CYS A 5 -41.54 -27.84 41.47
CA CYS A 5 -40.30 -27.10 41.22
C CYS A 5 -40.68 -25.74 40.61
N ALA A 6 -40.41 -24.71 41.38
CA ALA A 6 -40.72 -23.32 41.08
C ALA A 6 -39.84 -22.79 39.93
N ALA A 7 -40.48 -22.12 38.98
CA ALA A 7 -39.84 -21.39 37.90
C ALA A 7 -39.19 -20.11 38.44
N LEU A 8 -37.89 -19.90 38.15
CA LEU A 8 -37.21 -18.64 38.35
C LEU A 8 -37.30 -17.76 37.10
N PRO A 9 -37.46 -16.45 37.26
CA PRO A 9 -37.63 -15.55 36.12
C PRO A 9 -36.33 -15.25 35.40
N PHE A 10 -36.39 -15.32 34.10
CA PHE A 10 -35.38 -14.96 33.12
C PHE A 10 -35.13 -13.42 33.15
N ARG A 11 -34.00 -12.99 33.74
CA ARG A 11 -33.53 -11.63 33.65
C ARG A 11 -32.76 -11.46 32.33
N ARG A 12 -33.34 -10.73 31.39
CA ARG A 12 -32.60 -10.13 30.27
C ARG A 12 -31.73 -9.00 30.80
N ASN A 13 -30.44 -9.17 30.81
CA ASN A 13 -29.50 -8.05 30.83
C ASN A 13 -28.84 -7.96 29.43
N VAL A 14 -29.40 -7.07 28.63
CA VAL A 14 -28.79 -6.62 27.39
C VAL A 14 -27.94 -5.41 27.79
N HIS A 15 -26.64 -5.63 27.92
CA HIS A 15 -25.64 -4.56 27.80
C HIS A 15 -24.52 -5.12 26.96
N THR A 16 -24.66 -4.87 25.69
CA THR A 16 -23.61 -5.02 24.70
C THR A 16 -22.71 -3.79 24.76
N ASP A 17 -21.69 -3.83 25.58
CA ASP A 17 -20.53 -2.98 25.38
C ASP A 17 -19.60 -3.70 24.39
N CYS A 18 -19.84 -3.45 23.09
CA CYS A 18 -18.82 -3.64 22.07
C CYS A 18 -17.79 -2.51 22.22
N ALA A 19 -16.93 -2.60 23.21
CA ALA A 19 -15.69 -1.89 23.20
C ALA A 19 -14.84 -2.49 22.07
N ALA A 20 -14.77 -1.77 20.97
CA ALA A 20 -13.82 -2.05 19.90
C ALA A 20 -12.42 -2.02 20.49
N HIS A 21 -11.86 -3.20 20.72
CA HIS A 21 -10.44 -3.35 20.97
C HIS A 21 -9.73 -3.02 19.66
N HIS A 22 -9.35 -1.77 19.49
CA HIS A 22 -8.23 -1.43 18.63
C HIS A 22 -7.01 -2.15 19.22
N HIS A 23 -6.69 -3.28 18.64
CA HIS A 23 -5.36 -3.84 18.79
C HIS A 23 -4.44 -2.91 17.99
N ASP A 24 -3.86 -1.95 18.69
CA ASP A 24 -2.63 -1.31 18.27
C ASP A 24 -1.55 -2.40 18.25
N ILE A 25 -1.46 -3.11 17.13
CA ILE A 25 -0.28 -3.91 16.83
C ILE A 25 0.77 -2.89 16.45
N GLU A 26 1.46 -2.37 17.46
CA GLU A 26 2.76 -1.74 17.26
C GLU A 26 3.67 -2.83 16.69
N HIS A 27 3.79 -2.88 15.39
CA HIS A 27 4.89 -3.57 14.76
C HIS A 27 6.15 -2.79 15.13
N PRO A 28 7.07 -3.37 15.91
CA PRO A 28 8.33 -2.71 16.16
C PRO A 28 9.01 -2.50 14.80
N HIS A 29 9.15 -1.26 14.40
CA HIS A 29 10.04 -0.88 13.30
C HIS A 29 11.45 -1.26 13.72
N ASN A 30 11.85 -2.49 13.44
CA ASN A 30 13.23 -2.90 13.58
C ASN A 30 14.02 -2.21 12.47
N THR A 31 14.67 -1.11 12.83
CA THR A 31 15.39 -0.19 11.93
C THR A 31 16.68 -0.80 11.33
N ASN A 32 16.86 -2.11 11.39
CA ASN A 32 18.08 -2.79 10.95
C ASN A 32 17.83 -3.92 9.93
N GLU A 33 16.64 -4.03 9.35
CA GLU A 33 16.44 -4.91 8.21
C GLU A 33 17.02 -4.25 6.96
N MET A 34 18.00 -4.91 6.35
CA MET A 34 18.45 -4.52 5.02
C MET A 34 17.26 -4.63 4.07
N THR A 35 16.93 -3.52 3.43
CA THR A 35 15.86 -3.44 2.46
C THR A 35 16.44 -3.30 1.07
N GLN A 36 15.79 -3.90 0.07
CA GLN A 36 16.14 -3.79 -1.33
C GLN A 36 15.11 -2.92 -2.05
N ILE A 37 15.59 -2.07 -2.93
CA ILE A 37 14.75 -1.32 -3.85
C ILE A 37 14.72 -2.05 -5.18
N VAL A 38 13.52 -2.36 -5.65
CA VAL A 38 13.27 -3.01 -6.93
C VAL A 38 12.80 -1.97 -7.93
N SER A 39 13.53 -1.86 -9.02
CA SER A 39 13.20 -0.97 -10.15
C SER A 39 13.12 -1.75 -11.46
N ASP A 40 12.79 -1.06 -12.56
CA ASP A 40 12.83 -1.67 -13.91
C ASP A 40 14.25 -2.10 -14.34
N PHE A 41 15.27 -1.71 -13.58
CA PHE A 41 16.69 -2.01 -13.86
C PHE A 41 17.26 -3.09 -12.92
N GLY A 42 16.48 -3.60 -11.98
CA GLY A 42 16.90 -4.61 -11.01
C GLY A 42 16.91 -4.11 -9.58
N PHE A 43 17.65 -4.83 -8.74
CA PHE A 43 17.79 -4.53 -7.33
C PHE A 43 18.85 -3.46 -7.09
N SER A 44 18.58 -2.60 -6.14
CA SER A 44 19.54 -1.65 -5.59
C SER A 44 19.37 -1.54 -4.07
N PRO A 45 20.47 -1.33 -3.33
CA PRO A 45 20.35 -1.07 -1.90
C PRO A 45 19.62 0.26 -1.65
N LEU A 46 19.02 0.40 -0.49
CA LEU A 46 18.43 1.67 -0.07
C LEU A 46 19.55 2.68 0.23
N ASP A 47 19.90 3.51 -0.74
CA ASP A 47 21.06 4.42 -0.67
C ASP A 47 20.93 5.56 0.35
N LYS A 48 19.71 5.90 0.75
CA LYS A 48 19.46 7.03 1.66
C LYS A 48 18.37 6.71 2.64
N VAL A 49 18.66 6.93 3.90
CA VAL A 49 17.63 6.96 4.95
C VAL A 49 16.78 8.21 4.71
N ILE A 50 15.57 8.03 4.22
CA ILE A 50 14.58 9.08 4.07
C ILE A 50 13.70 9.05 5.31
N ASN A 51 13.61 10.18 6.01
CA ASN A 51 12.69 10.32 7.12
C ASN A 51 11.27 10.52 6.57
N TYR A 52 10.43 9.52 6.73
CA TYR A 52 9.03 9.59 6.38
C TYR A 52 8.21 10.01 7.59
N GLU A 53 7.28 10.91 7.39
CA GLU A 53 6.27 11.26 8.38
C GLU A 53 4.94 10.57 8.05
N PHE A 54 4.19 10.16 9.06
CA PHE A 54 2.85 9.64 8.82
C PHE A 54 1.96 10.75 8.24
N TYR A 55 1.10 10.39 7.31
CA TYR A 55 0.26 11.33 6.54
C TYR A 55 -0.65 12.20 7.41
N ASP A 56 -1.07 11.73 8.59
CA ASP A 56 -1.90 12.45 9.56
C ASP A 56 -1.10 13.48 10.40
N LYS A 57 0.22 13.35 10.42
CA LYS A 57 1.15 14.24 11.13
C LYS A 57 1.93 15.16 10.19
N ALA A 58 1.69 15.03 8.88
CA ALA A 58 2.41 15.80 7.89
C ALA A 58 2.13 17.31 8.04
N SER A 59 3.19 18.09 7.96
CA SER A 59 3.19 19.56 8.01
C SER A 59 3.47 20.14 6.63
N GLU A 60 3.35 21.46 6.47
CA GLU A 60 3.68 22.15 5.21
C GLU A 60 5.16 21.98 4.78
N THR A 61 6.04 21.67 5.73
CA THR A 61 7.46 21.44 5.46
C THR A 61 7.81 20.00 5.11
N THR A 62 6.86 19.07 5.31
CA THR A 62 7.06 17.64 5.05
C THR A 62 7.31 17.38 3.57
N LYS A 63 8.34 16.60 3.26
CA LYS A 63 8.70 16.23 1.88
C LYS A 63 8.51 14.75 1.57
N ALA A 64 8.38 13.92 2.60
CA ALA A 64 8.22 12.48 2.48
C ALA A 64 7.17 11.98 3.47
N ILE A 65 6.16 11.26 2.97
CA ILE A 65 5.08 10.72 3.82
C ILE A 65 4.91 9.22 3.63
N ASP A 66 4.52 8.56 4.73
CA ASP A 66 4.04 7.19 4.75
C ASP A 66 2.50 7.16 4.77
N LEU A 67 1.93 6.34 3.88
CA LEU A 67 0.52 6.07 3.80
C LEU A 67 0.27 4.59 4.08
N PRO A 68 -0.59 4.23 5.03
CA PRO A 68 -1.09 2.87 5.12
C PRO A 68 -1.97 2.53 3.90
N SER A 69 -2.12 1.25 3.56
CA SER A 69 -2.89 0.81 2.39
C SER A 69 -4.36 1.24 2.40
N ASP A 70 -4.91 1.55 3.57
CA ASP A 70 -6.29 1.98 3.80
C ASP A 70 -6.44 3.49 4.07
N ALA A 71 -5.39 4.28 3.86
CA ALA A 71 -5.43 5.73 4.07
C ALA A 71 -6.56 6.40 3.28
N ASP A 72 -7.34 7.23 3.96
CA ASP A 72 -8.28 8.13 3.27
C ASP A 72 -7.55 9.43 2.88
N LEU A 73 -7.26 9.56 1.60
CA LEU A 73 -6.63 10.77 1.06
C LEU A 73 -7.45 12.06 1.27
N LYS A 74 -8.73 11.96 1.64
CA LYS A 74 -9.53 13.15 1.97
C LYS A 74 -9.08 13.79 3.28
N LEU A 75 -8.50 13.00 4.16
CA LEU A 75 -7.97 13.47 5.45
C LEU A 75 -6.60 14.15 5.30
N PHE A 76 -5.92 13.97 4.18
CA PHE A 76 -4.67 14.65 3.91
C PHE A 76 -4.94 16.12 3.55
N VAL A 77 -4.54 17.02 4.44
CA VAL A 77 -4.78 18.48 4.34
C VAL A 77 -3.71 19.19 3.52
N GLY A 78 -2.57 18.54 3.25
CA GLY A 78 -1.43 19.16 2.54
C GLY A 78 -1.59 19.18 1.02
N ASP A 79 -0.76 20.00 0.36
CA ASP A 79 -0.62 19.98 -1.10
C ASP A 79 0.31 18.83 -1.51
N LEU A 80 -0.24 17.85 -2.23
CA LEU A 80 0.53 16.71 -2.75
C LEU A 80 1.72 17.14 -3.61
N ASN A 81 1.63 18.29 -4.29
CA ASN A 81 2.71 18.77 -5.16
C ASN A 81 3.95 19.26 -4.39
N GLN A 82 3.83 19.53 -3.11
CA GLN A 82 4.97 19.89 -2.25
C GLN A 82 5.78 18.68 -1.79
N LEU A 83 5.17 17.49 -1.85
CA LEU A 83 5.83 16.24 -1.50
C LEU A 83 6.80 15.81 -2.60
N LYS A 84 7.96 15.32 -2.19
CA LYS A 84 8.95 14.73 -3.10
C LYS A 84 8.72 13.24 -3.27
N ILE A 85 8.33 12.57 -2.19
CA ILE A 85 8.13 11.13 -2.16
C ILE A 85 6.93 10.76 -1.28
N ILE A 86 6.14 9.83 -1.78
CA ILE A 86 5.07 9.16 -1.03
C ILE A 86 5.39 7.67 -1.01
N ARG A 87 5.35 7.07 0.17
CA ARG A 87 5.53 5.64 0.34
C ARG A 87 4.21 5.02 0.83
N ILE A 88 3.74 3.97 0.16
CA ILE A 88 2.50 3.26 0.50
C ILE A 88 2.86 1.89 1.04
N ASP A 89 2.39 1.58 2.24
CA ASP A 89 2.65 0.31 2.90
C ASP A 89 1.72 -0.81 2.42
N PHE A 90 2.29 -2.00 2.25
CA PHE A 90 1.59 -3.23 1.90
C PHE A 90 1.82 -4.26 3.01
N PRO A 91 0.93 -4.34 4.01
CA PRO A 91 1.09 -5.25 5.15
C PRO A 91 1.00 -6.72 4.72
N SER A 92 0.40 -7.02 3.57
CA SER A 92 0.28 -8.35 3.02
C SER A 92 0.22 -8.31 1.50
N PHE A 93 0.75 -9.35 0.83
CA PHE A 93 0.62 -9.52 -0.62
C PHE A 93 -0.84 -9.64 -1.10
N ALA A 94 -1.76 -10.04 -0.20
CA ALA A 94 -3.19 -10.14 -0.50
C ALA A 94 -3.92 -8.78 -0.41
N ASP A 95 -3.28 -7.74 0.15
CA ASP A 95 -3.88 -6.42 0.28
C ASP A 95 -3.68 -5.58 -0.99
N GLY A 96 -4.71 -5.58 -1.84
CA GLY A 96 -4.70 -4.81 -3.09
C GLY A 96 -5.07 -3.33 -2.96
N ARG A 97 -5.45 -2.84 -1.77
CA ARG A 97 -5.91 -1.45 -1.55
C ARG A 97 -4.84 -0.43 -1.91
N GLY A 98 -3.58 -0.72 -1.61
CA GLY A 98 -2.46 0.15 -1.93
C GLY A 98 -2.32 0.46 -3.42
N PHE A 99 -2.68 -0.46 -4.33
CA PHE A 99 -2.68 -0.18 -5.78
C PHE A 99 -3.74 0.83 -6.17
N THR A 100 -4.92 0.75 -5.56
CA THR A 100 -6.01 1.73 -5.78
C THR A 100 -5.60 3.09 -5.24
N LEU A 101 -5.02 3.12 -4.04
CA LEU A 101 -4.53 4.34 -3.40
C LEU A 101 -3.47 5.04 -4.26
N ALA A 102 -2.49 4.30 -4.79
CA ALA A 102 -1.48 4.81 -5.71
C ALA A 102 -2.11 5.46 -6.95
N LYS A 103 -3.10 4.79 -7.54
CA LYS A 103 -3.82 5.32 -8.69
C LYS A 103 -4.54 6.63 -8.36
N LEU A 104 -5.19 6.71 -7.20
CA LEU A 104 -5.86 7.93 -6.74
C LEU A 104 -4.88 9.08 -6.50
N VAL A 105 -3.71 8.80 -5.90
CA VAL A 105 -2.62 9.78 -5.71
C VAL A 105 -2.17 10.36 -7.05
N ARG A 106 -1.99 9.52 -8.06
CA ARG A 106 -1.62 9.96 -9.43
C ARG A 106 -2.73 10.76 -10.11
N ILE A 107 -3.99 10.34 -9.99
CA ILE A 107 -5.15 11.06 -10.54
C ILE A 107 -5.28 12.45 -9.90
N ARG A 108 -4.94 12.61 -8.62
CA ARG A 108 -4.92 13.90 -7.93
C ARG A 108 -3.74 14.80 -8.34
N GLY A 109 -2.91 14.35 -9.28
CA GLY A 109 -1.86 15.17 -9.88
C GLY A 109 -0.49 15.03 -9.24
N PHE A 110 -0.28 14.11 -8.29
CA PHE A 110 1.04 13.90 -7.74
C PHE A 110 2.05 13.45 -8.79
N LYS A 111 3.14 14.20 -8.95
CA LYS A 111 4.21 13.96 -9.93
C LYS A 111 5.53 13.52 -9.28
N GLY A 112 5.60 13.53 -7.95
CA GLY A 112 6.78 13.10 -7.21
C GLY A 112 6.98 11.59 -7.26
N HIS A 113 7.98 11.10 -6.53
CA HIS A 113 8.31 9.69 -6.45
C HIS A 113 7.28 8.91 -5.63
N LEU A 114 6.76 7.82 -6.16
CA LEU A 114 5.78 6.98 -5.48
C LEU A 114 6.38 5.59 -5.27
N ARG A 115 6.61 5.23 -4.02
CA ARG A 115 7.22 3.98 -3.60
C ARG A 115 6.18 3.07 -2.95
N ALA A 116 6.21 1.80 -3.29
CA ALA A 116 5.51 0.77 -2.55
C ALA A 116 6.46 0.12 -1.55
N LYS A 117 6.03 -0.20 -0.34
CA LYS A 117 6.83 -0.84 0.69
C LYS A 117 6.13 -2.08 1.23
N GLY A 118 6.87 -3.15 1.50
CA GLY A 118 6.41 -4.31 2.25
C GLY A 118 6.20 -5.55 1.40
N HIS A 119 5.08 -6.22 1.59
CA HIS A 119 4.83 -7.55 1.03
C HIS A 119 4.27 -7.51 -0.39
N ILE A 120 5.05 -6.99 -1.34
CA ILE A 120 4.74 -7.06 -2.77
C ILE A 120 5.61 -8.15 -3.39
N ILE A 121 5.00 -9.12 -4.05
CA ILE A 121 5.69 -10.21 -4.73
C ILE A 121 6.02 -9.85 -6.19
N SER A 122 6.99 -10.56 -6.78
CA SER A 122 7.45 -10.31 -8.16
C SER A 122 6.30 -10.33 -9.18
N ASP A 123 5.29 -11.20 -9.02
CA ASP A 123 4.12 -11.27 -9.88
C ASP A 123 3.28 -9.99 -9.88
N GLN A 124 3.30 -9.25 -8.77
CA GLN A 124 2.57 -8.00 -8.62
C GLN A 124 3.34 -6.78 -9.14
N TYR A 125 4.64 -6.93 -9.46
CA TYR A 125 5.48 -5.81 -9.87
C TYR A 125 4.91 -5.05 -11.09
N ALA A 126 4.48 -5.77 -12.13
CA ALA A 126 3.88 -5.14 -13.30
C ALA A 126 2.58 -4.38 -12.95
N MET A 127 1.80 -4.88 -11.98
CA MET A 127 0.59 -4.19 -11.48
C MET A 127 0.97 -2.94 -10.67
N ALA A 128 2.00 -3.01 -9.82
CA ALA A 128 2.51 -1.86 -9.10
C ALA A 128 2.92 -0.73 -10.07
N ARG A 129 3.71 -1.05 -11.10
CA ARG A 129 4.13 -0.09 -12.12
C ARG A 129 2.94 0.53 -12.87
N ARG A 130 1.92 -0.26 -13.23
CA ARG A 130 0.69 0.24 -13.88
C ARG A 130 -0.17 1.09 -12.97
N SER A 131 -0.12 0.87 -11.66
CA SER A 131 -0.82 1.68 -10.67
C SER A 131 -0.16 3.03 -10.44
N GLY A 132 1.10 3.19 -10.91
CA GLY A 132 1.81 4.46 -10.86
C GLY A 132 2.98 4.50 -9.88
N PHE A 133 3.36 3.37 -9.27
CA PHE A 133 4.59 3.30 -8.49
C PHE A 133 5.83 3.41 -9.38
N ASP A 134 6.86 4.04 -8.86
CA ASP A 134 8.16 4.18 -9.54
C ASP A 134 9.11 3.05 -9.15
N ASP A 135 9.06 2.61 -7.90
CA ASP A 135 9.83 1.49 -7.38
C ASP A 135 9.08 0.76 -6.24
N VAL A 136 9.67 -0.33 -5.78
CA VAL A 136 9.16 -1.16 -4.67
C VAL A 136 10.27 -1.41 -3.67
N GLU A 137 10.01 -1.16 -2.40
CA GLU A 137 10.89 -1.42 -1.27
C GLU A 137 10.48 -2.73 -0.61
N ILE A 138 11.35 -3.74 -0.63
CA ILE A 138 11.10 -5.08 -0.08
C ILE A 138 12.14 -5.43 0.98
N SER A 139 11.79 -6.35 1.88
CA SER A 139 12.73 -6.90 2.84
C SER A 139 13.78 -7.80 2.17
N GLN A 140 14.95 -7.95 2.78
CA GLN A 140 15.98 -8.86 2.29
C GLN A 140 15.45 -10.30 2.21
N ASP A 141 14.68 -10.76 3.19
CA ASP A 141 14.07 -12.10 3.18
C ASP A 141 13.20 -12.35 1.95
N LEU A 142 12.50 -11.33 1.48
CA LEU A 142 11.68 -11.43 0.29
C LEU A 142 12.55 -11.44 -0.97
N ALA A 143 13.59 -10.62 -1.01
CA ALA A 143 14.57 -10.59 -2.10
C ALA A 143 15.30 -11.94 -2.25
N ASP A 144 15.64 -12.58 -1.14
CA ASP A 144 16.30 -13.89 -1.14
C ASP A 144 15.38 -15.01 -1.65
N ARG A 145 14.08 -14.90 -1.37
CA ARG A 145 13.08 -15.88 -1.84
C ARG A 145 12.63 -15.66 -3.28
N GLN A 146 12.75 -14.44 -3.79
CA GLN A 146 12.36 -14.06 -5.13
C GLN A 146 13.52 -13.34 -5.82
N PRO A 147 14.35 -14.09 -6.56
CA PRO A 147 15.57 -13.56 -7.16
C PRO A 147 15.25 -12.45 -8.18
N GLU A 148 16.21 -11.55 -8.35
CA GLU A 148 16.13 -10.37 -9.22
C GLU A 148 15.59 -10.67 -10.63
N ALA A 149 15.98 -11.83 -11.18
CA ALA A 149 15.55 -12.24 -12.53
C ALA A 149 14.02 -12.35 -12.67
N GLU A 150 13.31 -12.71 -11.61
CA GLU A 150 11.84 -12.79 -11.63
C GLU A 150 11.20 -11.40 -11.73
N TRP A 151 11.79 -10.43 -11.06
CA TRP A 151 11.34 -9.04 -11.11
C TRP A 151 11.64 -8.40 -12.46
N LEU A 152 12.84 -8.61 -12.98
CA LEU A 152 13.25 -8.12 -14.31
C LEU A 152 12.39 -8.70 -15.42
N PHE A 153 11.99 -9.96 -15.32
CA PHE A 153 11.06 -10.56 -16.31
C PHE A 153 9.74 -9.79 -16.38
N ARG A 154 9.30 -9.15 -15.30
CA ARG A 154 8.05 -8.36 -15.24
C ARG A 154 8.25 -6.87 -15.45
N SER A 155 9.48 -6.40 -15.61
CA SER A 155 9.79 -4.99 -15.84
C SER A 155 9.27 -4.47 -17.20
N ASN A 156 8.99 -5.39 -18.14
CA ASN A 156 8.38 -5.05 -19.44
C ASN A 156 6.85 -4.86 -19.35
N TRP A 157 6.38 -4.20 -18.27
CA TRP A 157 4.96 -4.00 -17.97
C TRP A 157 4.20 -3.16 -19.00
N LYS A 158 4.89 -2.35 -19.81
CA LYS A 158 4.30 -1.49 -20.86
C LYS A 158 3.84 -2.30 -22.08
N GLU A 159 4.57 -3.34 -22.45
CA GLU A 159 4.26 -4.12 -23.66
C GLU A 159 3.07 -5.04 -23.49
N TYR A 160 2.91 -5.64 -22.31
CA TYR A 160 1.83 -6.58 -22.00
C TYR A 160 0.58 -5.92 -21.41
N ASN A 161 0.35 -4.64 -21.73
CA ASN A 161 -0.84 -3.94 -21.25
C ASN A 161 -2.06 -4.35 -22.09
N PHE A 162 -3.11 -4.84 -21.41
CA PHE A 162 -4.39 -5.23 -22.02
C PHE A 162 -5.00 -4.08 -22.85
N GLN A 163 -4.96 -2.86 -22.36
CA GLN A 163 -5.51 -1.69 -23.06
C GLN A 163 -4.79 -1.43 -24.39
N LYS A 164 -3.49 -1.64 -24.49
CA LYS A 164 -2.73 -1.55 -25.74
C LYS A 164 -3.12 -2.67 -26.69
N ARG A 165 -3.37 -3.87 -26.16
CA ARG A 165 -3.75 -5.06 -26.95
C ARG A 165 -5.15 -4.94 -27.56
N VAL A 166 -6.10 -4.27 -26.86
CA VAL A 166 -7.49 -4.06 -27.33
C VAL A 166 -7.62 -2.82 -28.23
N GLY A 167 -6.52 -2.10 -28.53
CA GLY A 167 -6.52 -0.95 -29.42
C GLY A 167 -7.18 0.31 -28.85
N PHE A 168 -7.40 0.38 -27.54
CA PHE A 168 -8.07 1.51 -26.88
C PHE A 168 -7.42 2.85 -27.16
N ASN A 169 -6.09 2.88 -27.40
CA ASN A 169 -5.37 4.09 -27.77
C ASN A 169 -5.66 4.60 -29.20
N LYS A 170 -6.27 3.78 -30.07
CA LYS A 170 -6.64 4.23 -31.42
C LYS A 170 -7.96 5.01 -31.45
N MET A 171 -8.86 4.78 -30.51
CA MET A 171 -10.16 5.47 -30.48
C MET A 171 -10.08 6.90 -29.95
N LEU A 172 -9.13 7.22 -29.05
CA LEU A 172 -8.97 8.59 -28.53
C LEU A 172 -8.27 9.53 -29.52
N ALA A 173 -7.53 8.99 -30.49
CA ALA A 173 -6.82 9.80 -31.50
C ALA A 173 -7.71 10.22 -32.71
N ILE A 174 -8.95 9.74 -32.79
CA ILE A 174 -9.86 10.01 -33.91
C ILE A 174 -10.84 11.15 -33.57
N ASN A 175 -10.92 11.58 -32.32
CA ASN A 175 -11.86 12.61 -31.84
C ASN A 175 -11.20 13.91 -31.36
N LEU A 176 -10.06 14.28 -31.90
CA LEU A 176 -9.43 15.61 -31.71
C LEU A 176 -9.21 16.29 -33.07
#